data_5705b0342207b43f78ae7c2f53116164
#
_entry.id   5705b0342207b43f78ae7c2f53116164
#
_cell.length_a   1.000
_cell.length_b   1.000
_cell.length_c   1.000
_cell.angle_alpha   90.00
_cell.angle_beta   90.00
_cell.angle_gamma   90.00
#
_symmetry.space_group_name_H-M   'P 1'
#
loop_
_entity.id
_entity.type
_entity.pdbx_description
1 polymer ?
#
loop_
_entity_poly.entity_id
_entity_poly.type
_entity_poly.pdbx_seq_one_letter_code
_entity_poly.pdbx_strand_id
1 'polypeptide(L)'
;TLSKEVEYQELEIQLAEKRIKEFGGKIDHKKETLADLTSKIDELKNHLVHKKNELENLVSETQKEEDYLLEKSKEFAEKIDTRLLVSYQRIRTGSSTGLAVVGLERGAPKGSFFTIPPQKQMEIAQRKKIIIDEHSGKILVDDELVNEETAKMESIIKFN
;
A
#
# COMPACT_ATOMS: atom_id res chain seq x y z
N THR A 1 -61.95 -39.95 39.40
CA THR A 1 -61.28 -39.99 38.05
C THR A 1 -61.38 -38.64 37.33
N LEU A 2 -62.56 -38.02 37.22
CA LEU A 2 -62.78 -36.71 36.59
C LEU A 2 -61.99 -35.56 37.27
N SER A 3 -61.88 -35.55 38.60
CA SER A 3 -61.14 -34.51 39.33
C SER A 3 -59.63 -34.55 39.04
N LYS A 4 -59.06 -35.73 38.92
CA LYS A 4 -57.62 -35.87 38.57
C LYS A 4 -57.33 -35.47 37.11
N GLU A 5 -58.27 -35.60 36.24
CA GLU A 5 -58.17 -35.23 34.85
C GLU A 5 -58.23 -33.69 34.68
N VAL A 6 -59.04 -33.05 35.48
CA VAL A 6 -59.10 -31.58 35.55
C VAL A 6 -57.79 -31.01 36.12
N GLU A 7 -57.27 -31.58 37.21
CA GLU A 7 -55.99 -31.15 37.77
C GLU A 7 -54.83 -31.33 36.78
N TYR A 8 -54.85 -32.40 35.98
CA TYR A 8 -53.84 -32.64 34.97
C TYR A 8 -53.93 -31.59 33.86
N GLN A 9 -55.11 -31.30 33.38
CA GLN A 9 -55.34 -30.25 32.35
C GLN A 9 -54.94 -28.85 32.86
N GLU A 10 -55.19 -28.52 34.11
CA GLU A 10 -54.75 -27.26 34.72
C GLU A 10 -53.25 -27.14 34.79
N LEU A 11 -52.51 -28.24 35.09
CA LEU A 11 -51.09 -28.27 35.06
C LEU A 11 -50.49 -28.14 33.65
N GLU A 12 -51.14 -28.73 32.65
CA GLU A 12 -50.73 -28.55 31.24
C GLU A 12 -50.92 -27.11 30.77
N ILE A 13 -52.01 -26.47 31.15
CA ILE A 13 -52.24 -25.04 30.85
C ILE A 13 -51.17 -24.18 31.48
N GLN A 14 -50.83 -24.38 32.75
CA GLN A 14 -49.78 -23.63 33.44
C GLN A 14 -48.41 -23.82 32.77
N LEU A 15 -48.09 -25.05 32.36
CA LEU A 15 -46.87 -25.37 31.63
C LEU A 15 -46.81 -24.68 30.25
N ALA A 16 -47.95 -24.66 29.54
CA ALA A 16 -48.05 -23.98 28.25
C ALA A 16 -47.89 -22.49 28.41
N GLU A 17 -48.55 -21.86 29.38
CA GLU A 17 -48.41 -20.45 29.70
C GLU A 17 -46.98 -20.04 30.03
N LYS A 18 -46.31 -20.87 30.86
CA LYS A 18 -44.90 -20.65 31.18
C LYS A 18 -44.03 -20.70 29.93
N ARG A 19 -44.23 -21.69 29.03
CA ARG A 19 -43.51 -21.80 27.77
C ARG A 19 -43.77 -20.60 26.86
N ILE A 20 -44.99 -20.14 26.76
CA ILE A 20 -45.36 -18.94 25.98
C ILE A 20 -44.58 -17.72 26.48
N LYS A 21 -44.53 -17.52 27.80
CA LYS A 21 -43.77 -16.41 28.40
C LYS A 21 -42.25 -16.55 28.15
N GLU A 22 -41.70 -17.74 28.27
CA GLU A 22 -40.28 -17.99 27.96
C GLU A 22 -39.96 -17.74 26.49
N PHE A 23 -40.82 -18.20 25.58
CA PHE A 23 -40.63 -17.95 24.15
C PHE A 23 -40.82 -16.46 23.79
N GLY A 24 -41.75 -15.77 24.42
CA GLY A 24 -41.92 -14.32 24.29
C GLY A 24 -40.64 -13.58 24.62
N GLY A 25 -40.04 -13.88 25.78
CA GLY A 25 -38.75 -13.27 26.16
C GLY A 25 -37.60 -13.59 25.20
N LYS A 26 -37.56 -14.81 24.69
CA LYS A 26 -36.53 -15.20 23.66
C LYS A 26 -36.76 -14.45 22.33
N ILE A 27 -37.98 -14.26 21.94
CA ILE A 27 -38.34 -13.50 20.71
C ILE A 27 -37.94 -12.05 20.87
N ASP A 28 -38.21 -11.44 21.99
CA ASP A 28 -37.89 -10.02 22.23
C ASP A 28 -36.37 -9.82 22.26
N HIS A 29 -35.64 -10.69 22.94
CA HIS A 29 -34.17 -10.63 22.93
C HIS A 29 -33.58 -10.83 21.52
N LYS A 30 -34.11 -11.74 20.72
CA LYS A 30 -33.68 -11.93 19.34
C LYS A 30 -34.01 -10.72 18.45
N LYS A 31 -35.15 -10.06 18.66
CA LYS A 31 -35.51 -8.82 17.95
C LYS A 31 -34.53 -7.69 18.26
N GLU A 32 -34.19 -7.52 19.54
CA GLU A 32 -33.16 -6.54 19.97
C GLU A 32 -31.81 -6.81 19.34
N THR A 33 -31.34 -8.06 19.42
CA THR A 33 -30.08 -8.46 18.78
C THR A 33 -30.09 -8.22 17.27
N LEU A 34 -31.23 -8.48 16.62
CA LEU A 34 -31.35 -8.26 15.17
C LEU A 34 -31.34 -6.77 14.82
N ALA A 35 -31.95 -5.92 15.63
CA ALA A 35 -31.91 -4.48 15.45
C ALA A 35 -30.49 -3.95 15.60
N ASP A 36 -29.74 -4.38 16.63
CA ASP A 36 -28.35 -4.00 16.85
C ASP A 36 -27.44 -4.44 15.70
N LEU A 37 -27.61 -5.67 15.23
CA LEU A 37 -26.84 -6.19 14.11
C LEU A 37 -27.12 -5.45 12.81
N THR A 38 -28.40 -5.10 12.58
CA THR A 38 -28.80 -4.32 11.40
C THR A 38 -28.14 -2.95 11.42
N SER A 39 -28.18 -2.26 12.57
CA SER A 39 -27.51 -0.96 12.74
C SER A 39 -26.00 -1.06 12.46
N LYS A 40 -25.32 -2.07 13.00
CA LYS A 40 -23.90 -2.29 12.75
C LYS A 40 -23.58 -2.57 11.28
N ILE A 41 -24.45 -3.33 10.61
CA ILE A 41 -24.30 -3.59 9.17
C ILE A 41 -24.41 -2.29 8.37
N ASP A 42 -25.33 -1.43 8.70
CA ASP A 42 -25.53 -0.16 8.00
C ASP A 42 -24.36 0.80 8.24
N GLU A 43 -23.84 0.87 9.46
CA GLU A 43 -22.63 1.63 9.78
C GLU A 43 -21.42 1.13 8.97
N LEU A 44 -21.21 -0.19 8.93
CA LEU A 44 -20.12 -0.80 8.18
C LEU A 44 -20.25 -0.57 6.67
N LYS A 45 -21.48 -0.63 6.13
CA LYS A 45 -21.72 -0.31 4.72
C LYS A 45 -21.38 1.14 4.38
N ASN A 46 -21.79 2.08 5.22
CA ASN A 46 -21.48 3.49 5.05
C ASN A 46 -19.96 3.73 5.10
N HIS A 47 -19.30 3.12 6.07
CA HIS A 47 -17.84 3.19 6.18
C HIS A 47 -17.13 2.59 4.96
N LEU A 48 -17.63 1.46 4.44
CA LEU A 48 -17.10 0.84 3.24
C LEU A 48 -17.25 1.73 2.00
N VAL A 49 -18.40 2.37 1.83
CA VAL A 49 -18.63 3.33 0.73
C VAL A 49 -17.65 4.48 0.81
N HIS A 50 -17.48 5.06 2.01
CA HIS A 50 -16.51 6.14 2.21
C HIS A 50 -15.08 5.72 1.85
N LYS A 51 -14.66 4.54 2.32
CA LYS A 51 -13.32 4.02 2.02
C LYS A 51 -13.10 3.69 0.54
N LYS A 52 -14.13 3.22 -0.15
CA LYS A 52 -14.06 3.00 -1.60
C LYS A 52 -13.88 4.31 -2.38
N ASN A 53 -14.62 5.34 -2.01
CA ASN A 53 -14.51 6.66 -2.65
C ASN A 53 -13.13 7.29 -2.38
N GLU A 54 -12.62 7.17 -1.16
CA GLU A 54 -11.28 7.63 -0.80
C GLU A 54 -10.20 6.91 -1.61
N LEU A 55 -10.33 5.59 -1.76
CA LEU A 55 -9.42 4.79 -2.58
C LEU A 55 -9.48 5.18 -4.06
N GLU A 56 -10.67 5.38 -4.62
CA GLU A 56 -10.84 5.79 -6.02
C GLU A 56 -10.19 7.14 -6.31
N ASN A 57 -10.35 8.11 -5.38
CA ASN A 57 -9.68 9.40 -5.49
C ASN A 57 -8.16 9.25 -5.47
N LEU A 58 -7.62 8.48 -4.51
CA LEU A 58 -6.18 8.23 -4.41
C LEU A 58 -5.63 7.55 -5.67
N VAL A 59 -6.32 6.53 -6.19
CA VAL A 59 -5.91 5.85 -7.43
C VAL A 59 -5.93 6.81 -8.61
N SER A 60 -6.95 7.66 -8.72
CA SER A 60 -7.04 8.65 -9.80
C SER A 60 -5.92 9.70 -9.73
N GLU A 61 -5.59 10.18 -8.55
CA GLU A 61 -4.47 11.12 -8.35
C GLU A 61 -3.13 10.46 -8.67
N THR A 62 -2.91 9.25 -8.13
CA THR A 62 -1.67 8.49 -8.36
C THR A 62 -1.48 8.14 -9.84
N GLN A 63 -2.56 7.80 -10.55
CA GLN A 63 -2.48 7.50 -11.99
C GLN A 63 -2.05 8.73 -12.81
N LYS A 64 -2.56 9.90 -12.49
CA LYS A 64 -2.15 11.15 -13.17
C LYS A 64 -0.68 11.46 -12.92
N GLU A 65 -0.21 11.26 -11.71
CA GLU A 65 1.19 11.46 -11.35
C GLU A 65 2.10 10.45 -12.08
N GLU A 66 1.69 9.17 -12.13
CA GLU A 66 2.41 8.12 -12.84
C GLU A 66 2.51 8.42 -14.34
N ASP A 67 1.40 8.79 -14.98
CA ASP A 67 1.37 9.11 -16.40
C ASP A 67 2.31 10.29 -16.73
N TYR A 68 2.32 11.32 -15.91
CA TYR A 68 3.22 12.44 -16.06
C TYR A 68 4.69 12.06 -15.89
N LEU A 69 5.02 11.25 -14.86
CA LEU A 69 6.38 10.78 -14.62
C LEU A 69 6.86 9.88 -15.77
N LEU A 70 5.98 9.06 -16.32
CA LEU A 70 6.28 8.21 -17.49
C LEU A 70 6.55 9.06 -18.74
N GLU A 71 5.78 10.13 -18.97
CA GLU A 71 6.00 11.05 -20.08
C GLU A 71 7.37 11.75 -19.94
N LYS A 72 7.66 12.28 -18.76
CA LYS A 72 8.96 12.90 -18.47
C LYS A 72 10.12 11.91 -18.59
N SER A 73 9.94 10.68 -18.13
CA SER A 73 10.93 9.62 -18.29
C SER A 73 11.23 9.32 -19.76
N LYS A 74 10.23 9.34 -20.65
CA LYS A 74 10.41 9.18 -22.10
C LYS A 74 11.17 10.37 -22.69
N GLU A 75 10.80 11.60 -22.35
CA GLU A 75 11.51 12.81 -22.82
C GLU A 75 13.01 12.79 -22.47
N PHE A 76 13.34 12.35 -21.25
CA PHE A 76 14.74 12.21 -20.83
C PHE A 76 15.43 11.05 -21.51
N ALA A 77 14.74 9.94 -21.74
CA ALA A 77 15.30 8.77 -22.42
C ALA A 77 15.70 9.09 -23.86
N GLU A 78 14.97 9.96 -24.57
CA GLU A 78 15.30 10.39 -25.93
C GLU A 78 16.63 11.20 -26.01
N LYS A 79 17.04 11.81 -24.90
CA LYS A 79 18.29 12.58 -24.83
C LYS A 79 19.52 11.72 -24.54
N ILE A 80 19.32 10.43 -24.22
CA ILE A 80 20.37 9.50 -23.85
C ILE A 80 20.70 8.59 -25.04
N ASP A 81 22.00 8.28 -25.21
CA ASP A 81 22.46 7.32 -26.20
C ASP A 81 21.73 5.96 -26.01
N THR A 82 21.23 5.41 -27.10
CA THR A 82 20.42 4.17 -27.10
C THR A 82 21.13 3.01 -26.39
N ARG A 83 22.44 2.89 -26.54
CA ARG A 83 23.23 1.82 -25.93
C ARG A 83 23.29 1.97 -24.41
N LEU A 84 23.41 3.19 -23.92
CA LEU A 84 23.39 3.51 -22.49
C LEU A 84 21.99 3.30 -21.91
N LEU A 85 20.95 3.69 -22.64
CA LEU A 85 19.57 3.52 -22.23
C LEU A 85 19.21 2.03 -22.06
N VAL A 86 19.61 1.19 -23.01
CA VAL A 86 19.39 -0.27 -22.91
C VAL A 86 20.11 -0.85 -21.68
N SER A 87 21.34 -0.44 -21.43
CA SER A 87 22.09 -0.87 -20.24
C SER A 87 21.41 -0.41 -18.94
N TYR A 88 20.96 0.82 -18.88
CA TYR A 88 20.20 1.36 -17.75
C TYR A 88 18.90 0.59 -17.49
N GLN A 89 18.12 0.34 -18.53
CA GLN A 89 16.85 -0.40 -18.42
C GLN A 89 17.10 -1.84 -17.92
N ARG A 90 18.14 -2.50 -18.41
CA ARG A 90 18.53 -3.84 -17.96
C ARG A 90 18.85 -3.87 -16.47
N ILE A 91 19.64 -2.90 -15.99
CA ILE A 91 20.00 -2.80 -14.57
C ILE A 91 18.75 -2.50 -13.73
N ARG A 92 17.90 -1.57 -14.18
CA ARG A 92 16.67 -1.19 -13.49
C ARG A 92 15.71 -2.37 -13.34
N THR A 93 15.51 -3.15 -14.40
CA THR A 93 14.62 -4.31 -14.38
C THR A 93 15.18 -5.47 -13.54
N GLY A 94 16.50 -5.63 -13.52
CA GLY A 94 17.16 -6.65 -12.70
C GLY A 94 17.32 -6.29 -11.23
N SER A 95 17.10 -5.03 -10.86
CA SER A 95 17.22 -4.57 -9.47
C SER A 95 15.91 -4.78 -8.70
N SER A 96 15.96 -5.41 -7.54
CA SER A 96 14.82 -5.59 -6.64
C SER A 96 14.21 -4.27 -6.15
N THR A 97 15.00 -3.20 -6.11
CA THR A 97 14.58 -1.85 -5.70
C THR A 97 14.14 -0.97 -6.88
N GLY A 98 14.28 -1.43 -8.13
CA GLY A 98 14.03 -0.64 -9.33
C GLY A 98 15.00 0.53 -9.54
N LEU A 99 16.08 0.63 -8.75
CA LEU A 99 17.09 1.68 -8.86
C LEU A 99 18.30 1.17 -9.65
N ALA A 100 18.59 1.81 -10.79
CA ALA A 100 19.76 1.51 -11.62
C ALA A 100 20.95 2.42 -11.28
N VAL A 101 20.69 3.63 -10.78
CA VAL A 101 21.69 4.62 -10.39
C VAL A 101 21.60 4.85 -8.90
N VAL A 102 22.72 4.85 -8.20
CA VAL A 102 22.79 5.04 -6.73
C VAL A 102 23.92 5.99 -6.37
N GLY A 103 23.67 6.88 -5.43
CA GLY A 103 24.68 7.76 -4.86
C GLY A 103 25.57 7.03 -3.85
N LEU A 104 26.73 7.63 -3.59
CA LEU A 104 27.65 7.17 -2.55
C LEU A 104 27.34 7.90 -1.24
N GLU A 105 26.87 7.17 -0.25
CA GLU A 105 26.69 7.68 1.11
C GLU A 105 27.78 7.08 2.02
N ARG A 106 28.60 7.94 2.64
CA ARG A 106 29.70 7.53 3.54
C ARG A 106 30.66 6.49 2.95
N GLY A 107 30.93 6.58 1.65
CA GLY A 107 31.84 5.67 0.96
C GLY A 107 31.26 4.31 0.58
N ALA A 108 29.94 4.13 0.71
CA ALA A 108 29.21 2.95 0.26
C ALA A 108 28.06 3.33 -0.67
N PRO A 109 27.65 2.50 -1.64
CA PRO A 109 26.47 2.72 -2.44
C PRO A 109 25.22 2.71 -1.56
N LYS A 110 24.32 3.65 -1.75
CA LYS A 110 23.09 3.75 -0.97
C LYS A 110 22.30 2.44 -1.02
N GLY A 111 22.03 1.87 0.16
CA GLY A 111 21.38 0.56 0.29
C GLY A 111 22.32 -0.65 0.16
N SER A 112 23.64 -0.45 0.17
CA SER A 112 24.65 -1.51 0.20
C SER A 112 25.48 -1.41 1.50
N PHE A 113 25.96 -2.55 1.97
CA PHE A 113 26.86 -2.63 3.12
C PHE A 113 28.34 -2.70 2.72
N PHE A 114 28.64 -2.70 1.42
CA PHE A 114 30.00 -2.81 0.92
C PHE A 114 30.59 -1.42 0.70
N THR A 115 31.70 -1.13 1.38
CA THR A 115 32.46 0.11 1.18
C THR A 115 33.28 0.04 -0.11
N ILE A 116 33.28 1.16 -0.85
CA ILE A 116 34.07 1.30 -2.08
C ILE A 116 35.47 1.82 -1.72
N PRO A 117 36.54 1.29 -2.33
CA PRO A 117 37.90 1.78 -2.12
C PRO A 117 38.03 3.30 -2.37
N PRO A 118 38.77 4.05 -1.55
CA PRO A 118 38.87 5.52 -1.66
C PRO A 118 39.27 6.01 -3.05
N GLN A 119 40.11 5.27 -3.76
CA GLN A 119 40.53 5.59 -5.11
C GLN A 119 39.34 5.59 -6.09
N LYS A 120 38.47 4.58 -6.01
CA LYS A 120 37.23 4.53 -6.83
C LYS A 120 36.25 5.64 -6.45
N GLN A 121 36.15 6.00 -5.16
CA GLN A 121 35.32 7.13 -4.72
C GLN A 121 35.78 8.45 -5.36
N MET A 122 37.13 8.67 -5.43
CA MET A 122 37.65 9.84 -6.10
C MET A 122 37.38 9.83 -7.61
N GLU A 123 37.44 8.68 -8.28
CA GLU A 123 37.08 8.55 -9.69
C GLU A 123 35.62 8.87 -9.95
N ILE A 124 34.70 8.45 -9.06
CA ILE A 124 33.28 8.76 -9.12
C ILE A 124 33.04 10.27 -8.95
N ALA A 125 33.69 10.88 -7.97
CA ALA A 125 33.60 12.33 -7.74
C ALA A 125 34.12 13.17 -8.91
N GLN A 126 35.06 12.65 -9.73
CA GLN A 126 35.50 13.33 -10.94
C GLN A 126 34.48 13.39 -12.08
N ARG A 127 33.42 12.56 -12.03
CA ARG A 127 32.30 12.53 -13.02
C ARG A 127 32.75 12.35 -14.48
N LYS A 128 33.96 11.77 -14.73
CA LYS A 128 34.53 11.64 -16.08
C LYS A 128 34.12 10.37 -16.81
N LYS A 129 33.66 9.36 -16.08
CA LYS A 129 33.28 8.06 -16.64
C LYS A 129 32.17 7.43 -15.82
N ILE A 130 31.38 6.56 -16.46
CA ILE A 130 30.36 5.77 -15.81
C ILE A 130 31.05 4.63 -15.08
N ILE A 131 30.86 4.55 -13.76
CA ILE A 131 31.42 3.51 -12.91
C ILE A 131 30.27 2.61 -12.44
N ILE A 132 30.45 1.31 -12.61
CA ILE A 132 29.48 0.30 -12.23
C ILE A 132 29.99 -0.42 -10.99
N ASP A 133 29.11 -0.63 -10.03
CA ASP A 133 29.39 -1.43 -8.85
C ASP A 133 29.55 -2.92 -9.23
N GLU A 134 30.65 -3.53 -8.84
CA GLU A 134 30.96 -4.92 -9.16
C GLU A 134 30.03 -5.92 -8.46
N HIS A 135 29.40 -5.53 -7.34
CA HIS A 135 28.55 -6.40 -6.55
C HIS A 135 27.07 -6.31 -6.96
N SER A 136 26.57 -5.10 -7.16
CA SER A 136 25.15 -4.88 -7.47
C SER A 136 24.86 -4.63 -8.95
N GLY A 137 25.91 -4.38 -9.74
CA GLY A 137 25.78 -4.00 -11.15
C GLY A 137 25.16 -2.60 -11.36
N LYS A 138 24.94 -1.83 -10.30
CA LYS A 138 24.35 -0.49 -10.37
C LYS A 138 25.37 0.56 -10.78
N ILE A 139 24.91 1.62 -11.41
CA ILE A 139 25.72 2.76 -11.77
C ILE A 139 25.92 3.63 -10.51
N LEU A 140 27.21 3.93 -10.24
CA LEU A 140 27.58 4.73 -9.08
C LEU A 140 27.80 6.20 -9.49
N VAL A 141 27.21 7.08 -8.72
CA VAL A 141 27.33 8.53 -8.89
C VAL A 141 27.69 9.19 -7.57
N ASP A 142 28.22 10.39 -7.67
CA ASP A 142 28.54 11.22 -6.51
C ASP A 142 27.27 11.71 -5.81
N ASP A 143 27.30 11.77 -4.49
CA ASP A 143 26.13 12.17 -3.68
C ASP A 143 25.73 13.64 -3.93
N GLU A 144 26.68 14.51 -4.19
CA GLU A 144 26.39 15.89 -4.58
C GLU A 144 25.57 15.96 -5.86
N LEU A 145 25.93 15.16 -6.88
CA LEU A 145 25.18 15.07 -8.13
C LEU A 145 23.75 14.54 -7.91
N VAL A 146 23.59 13.54 -7.05
CA VAL A 146 22.27 13.01 -6.70
C VAL A 146 21.40 14.11 -6.09
N ASN A 147 21.95 14.86 -5.14
CA ASN A 147 21.23 15.92 -4.46
C ASN A 147 20.87 17.08 -5.41
N GLU A 148 21.80 17.49 -6.28
CA GLU A 148 21.57 18.51 -7.30
C GLU A 148 20.43 18.11 -8.26
N GLU A 149 20.49 16.90 -8.79
CA GLU A 149 19.49 16.40 -9.74
C GLU A 149 18.15 16.10 -9.06
N THR A 150 18.15 15.63 -7.82
CA THR A 150 16.92 15.45 -7.03
C THR A 150 16.21 16.79 -6.81
N ALA A 151 16.95 17.84 -6.43
CA ALA A 151 16.38 19.16 -6.24
C ALA A 151 15.81 19.76 -7.56
N LYS A 152 16.49 19.55 -8.69
CA LYS A 152 15.97 19.93 -10.02
C LYS A 152 14.70 19.16 -10.36
N MET A 153 14.69 17.84 -10.13
CA MET A 153 13.52 17.01 -10.41
C MET A 153 12.33 17.35 -9.51
N GLU A 154 12.55 17.63 -8.24
CA GLU A 154 11.49 18.09 -7.34
C GLU A 154 10.83 19.38 -7.83
N SER A 155 11.59 20.28 -8.44
CA SER A 155 11.04 21.50 -9.04
C SER A 155 10.20 21.23 -10.30
N ILE A 156 10.51 20.15 -11.02
CA ILE A 156 9.81 19.75 -12.26
C ILE A 156 8.57 18.89 -11.91
N ILE A 157 8.69 18.05 -10.87
CA ILE A 157 7.64 17.10 -10.45
C ILE A 157 6.59 17.77 -9.54
N LYS A 158 6.85 18.96 -8.98
CA LYS A 158 5.83 19.69 -8.24
C LYS A 158 4.63 19.97 -9.14
N PHE A 159 3.71 19.03 -9.11
CA PHE A 159 2.36 19.19 -9.60
C PHE A 159 1.69 20.30 -8.78
N ASN A 160 1.33 21.37 -9.47
CA ASN A 160 0.34 22.32 -8.98
C ASN A 160 -1.05 21.76 -9.24
#